data_e5c8d93295e771a60840bc079be92ba5
#
_entry.id   e5c8d93295e771a60840bc079be92ba5
#
_cell.length_a   1.000
_cell.length_b   1.000
_cell.length_c   1.000
_cell.angle_alpha   90.00
_cell.angle_beta   90.00
_cell.angle_gamma   90.00
#
_symmetry.space_group_name_H-M   'P 1'
#
loop_
_entity.id
_entity.type
_entity.pdbx_description
1 polymer ?
#
loop_
_entity_poly.entity_id
_entity_poly.type
_entity_poly.pdbx_seq_one_letter_code
_entity_poly.pdbx_strand_id
1 'polypeptide(L)'
;VDGRFDLIVMHVFLLLRPLSKLAEQDGDVELQARAGNISQALFDTMFGDMDRSLREMGVSDIAVGKRVKHMAKAFYGRVAAYDEGLAGTDELLGEALRRNLFGTVTPTADNVVAMADYLRCQAGQMAAVQDAQAIIGEIQFAPWPGKGVDP
;
A
#
# COMPACT_ATOMS: atom_id res chain seq x y z
N VAL A 1 13.11 -9.90 -5.05
CA VAL A 1 11.90 -9.34 -5.72
C VAL A 1 10.80 -9.13 -4.68
N ASP A 2 10.63 -10.08 -3.76
CA ASP A 2 9.44 -10.10 -2.89
C ASP A 2 9.37 -8.93 -1.91
N GLY A 3 10.46 -8.59 -1.23
CA GLY A 3 10.45 -7.50 -0.23
C GLY A 3 10.20 -6.10 -0.83
N ARG A 4 10.66 -5.83 -2.06
CA ARG A 4 10.37 -4.56 -2.75
C ARG A 4 8.90 -4.47 -3.14
N PHE A 5 8.33 -5.57 -3.63
CA PHE A 5 6.92 -5.64 -3.96
C PHE A 5 6.05 -5.41 -2.73
N ASP A 6 6.37 -6.06 -1.61
CA ASP A 6 5.62 -5.92 -0.37
C ASP A 6 5.63 -4.49 0.18
N LEU A 7 6.78 -3.80 0.09
CA LEU A 7 6.88 -2.37 0.43
C LEU A 7 6.05 -1.48 -0.50
N ILE A 8 6.10 -1.74 -1.82
CA ILE A 8 5.30 -0.99 -2.80
C ILE A 8 3.81 -1.17 -2.50
N VAL A 9 3.36 -2.41 -2.28
CA VAL A 9 1.96 -2.71 -1.95
C VAL A 9 1.50 -1.97 -0.70
N MET A 10 2.32 -1.94 0.34
CA MET A 10 2.01 -1.24 1.59
C MET A 10 1.84 0.27 1.36
N HIS A 11 2.71 0.90 0.56
CA HIS A 11 2.60 2.33 0.28
C HIS A 11 1.44 2.66 -0.67
N VAL A 12 1.20 1.81 -1.67
CA VAL A 12 0.01 1.95 -2.54
C VAL A 12 -1.27 1.80 -1.75
N PHE A 13 -1.34 0.86 -0.80
CA PHE A 13 -2.47 0.74 0.12
C PHE A 13 -2.73 2.04 0.89
N LEU A 14 -1.70 2.69 1.41
CA LEU A 14 -1.83 3.96 2.14
C LEU A 14 -2.43 5.07 1.27
N LEU A 15 -2.10 5.11 -0.02
CA LEU A 15 -2.68 6.05 -0.97
C LEU A 15 -4.12 5.70 -1.36
N LEU A 16 -4.39 4.41 -1.57
CA LEU A 16 -5.72 3.93 -1.97
C LEU A 16 -6.75 4.06 -0.85
N ARG A 17 -6.34 3.93 0.40
CA ARG A 17 -7.25 3.93 1.55
C ARG A 17 -8.11 5.19 1.66
N PRO A 18 -7.57 6.43 1.62
CA PRO A 18 -8.39 7.64 1.60
C PRO A 18 -9.22 7.79 0.31
N LEU A 19 -8.67 7.41 -0.85
CA LEU A 19 -9.38 7.47 -2.12
C LEU A 19 -10.58 6.53 -2.16
N SER A 20 -10.45 5.32 -1.63
CA SER A 20 -11.56 4.36 -1.54
C SER A 20 -12.66 4.89 -0.63
N LYS A 21 -12.29 5.45 0.54
CA LYS A 21 -13.28 6.07 1.44
C LYS A 21 -14.03 7.22 0.76
N LEU A 22 -13.30 8.07 0.01
CA LEU A 22 -13.89 9.18 -0.73
C LEU A 22 -14.82 8.69 -1.83
N ALA A 23 -14.48 7.61 -2.53
CA ALA A 23 -15.31 7.02 -3.57
C ALA A 23 -16.60 6.39 -3.03
N GLU A 24 -16.62 5.99 -1.75
CA GLU A 24 -17.75 5.34 -1.08
C GLU A 24 -18.60 6.32 -0.25
N GLN A 25 -18.15 7.55 -0.01
CA GLN A 25 -18.90 8.55 0.76
C GLN A 25 -20.12 9.06 -0.02
N ASP A 26 -21.25 9.23 0.68
CA ASP A 26 -22.40 9.93 0.11
C ASP A 26 -22.06 11.41 -0.07
N GLY A 27 -22.28 11.95 -1.27
CA GLY A 27 -22.01 13.35 -1.54
C GLY A 27 -21.78 13.70 -3.00
N ASP A 28 -20.67 14.36 -3.29
CA ASP A 28 -20.31 14.82 -4.63
C ASP A 28 -19.95 13.67 -5.57
N VAL A 29 -20.86 13.37 -6.50
CA VAL A 29 -20.73 12.28 -7.48
C VAL A 29 -19.50 12.45 -8.37
N GLU A 30 -19.13 13.70 -8.72
CA GLU A 30 -17.94 13.96 -9.53
C GLU A 30 -16.66 13.65 -8.74
N LEU A 31 -16.61 14.02 -7.47
CA LEU A 31 -15.49 13.73 -6.58
C LEU A 31 -15.32 12.23 -6.36
N GLN A 32 -16.41 11.51 -6.14
CA GLN A 32 -16.43 10.04 -6.02
C GLN A 32 -15.87 9.37 -7.29
N ALA A 33 -16.36 9.80 -8.46
CA ALA A 33 -15.90 9.25 -9.75
C ALA A 33 -14.40 9.52 -9.97
N ARG A 34 -13.91 10.70 -9.62
CA ARG A 34 -12.49 11.05 -9.73
C ARG A 34 -11.64 10.20 -8.79
N ALA A 35 -12.06 10.03 -7.55
CA ALA A 35 -11.35 9.19 -6.57
C ALA A 35 -11.26 7.71 -7.05
N GLY A 36 -12.35 7.18 -7.60
CA GLY A 36 -12.38 5.85 -8.20
C GLY A 36 -11.44 5.73 -9.40
N ASN A 37 -11.43 6.71 -10.29
CA ASN A 37 -10.56 6.73 -11.46
C ASN A 37 -9.07 6.80 -11.07
N ILE A 38 -8.71 7.60 -10.07
CA ILE A 38 -7.34 7.69 -9.56
C ILE A 38 -6.92 6.37 -8.92
N SER A 39 -7.79 5.76 -8.12
CA SER A 39 -7.53 4.46 -7.51
C SER A 39 -7.26 3.39 -8.56
N GLN A 40 -8.07 3.34 -9.62
CA GLN A 40 -7.87 2.40 -10.73
C GLN A 40 -6.57 2.70 -11.49
N ALA A 41 -6.28 3.96 -11.80
CA ALA A 41 -5.06 4.34 -12.49
C ALA A 41 -3.80 3.99 -11.69
N LEU A 42 -3.82 4.19 -10.37
CA LEU A 42 -2.72 3.81 -9.48
C LEU A 42 -2.50 2.29 -9.46
N PHE A 43 -3.57 1.52 -9.37
CA PHE A 43 -3.54 0.06 -9.45
C PHE A 43 -2.96 -0.41 -10.79
N ASP A 44 -3.48 0.11 -11.91
CA ASP A 44 -3.05 -0.27 -13.25
C ASP A 44 -1.57 0.08 -13.49
N THR A 45 -1.14 1.24 -13.01
CA THR A 45 0.28 1.68 -13.10
C THR A 45 1.18 0.72 -12.33
N MET A 46 0.83 0.38 -11.10
CA MET A 46 1.62 -0.56 -10.28
C MET A 46 1.74 -1.92 -10.95
N PHE A 47 0.64 -2.48 -11.44
CA PHE A 47 0.67 -3.81 -12.09
C PHE A 47 1.32 -3.77 -13.49
N GLY A 48 1.19 -2.66 -14.22
CA GLY A 48 1.92 -2.44 -15.46
C GLY A 48 3.44 -2.41 -15.26
N ASP A 49 3.91 -1.78 -14.21
CA ASP A 49 5.34 -1.76 -13.86
C ASP A 49 5.82 -3.12 -13.37
N MET A 50 5.00 -3.90 -12.66
CA MET A 50 5.32 -5.28 -12.27
C MET A 50 5.42 -6.19 -13.48
N ASP A 51 4.49 -6.09 -14.43
CA ASP A 51 4.54 -6.85 -15.71
C ASP A 51 5.83 -6.55 -16.48
N ARG A 52 6.16 -5.27 -16.62
CA ARG A 52 7.39 -4.83 -17.30
C ARG A 52 8.64 -5.38 -16.59
N SER A 53 8.73 -5.24 -15.29
CA SER A 53 9.85 -5.73 -14.49
C SER A 53 10.04 -7.24 -14.61
N LEU A 54 8.97 -8.02 -14.63
CA LEU A 54 9.04 -9.47 -14.84
C LEU A 54 9.57 -9.83 -16.23
N ARG A 55 9.15 -9.09 -17.27
CA ARG A 55 9.64 -9.28 -18.66
C ARG A 55 11.12 -8.94 -18.77
N GLU A 56 11.55 -7.83 -18.17
CA GLU A 56 12.97 -7.42 -18.16
C GLU A 56 13.85 -8.45 -17.44
N MET A 57 13.33 -9.16 -16.45
CA MET A 57 14.00 -10.28 -15.79
C MET A 57 13.99 -11.59 -16.61
N GLY A 58 13.46 -11.58 -17.83
CA GLY A 58 13.45 -12.75 -18.72
C GLY A 58 12.33 -13.75 -18.43
N VAL A 59 11.29 -13.38 -17.70
CA VAL A 59 10.13 -14.24 -17.48
C VAL A 59 9.31 -14.34 -18.77
N SER A 60 8.95 -15.56 -19.17
CA SER A 60 8.17 -15.78 -20.39
C SER A 60 6.77 -15.18 -20.30
N ASP A 61 6.19 -14.75 -21.44
CA ASP A 61 4.87 -14.10 -21.51
C ASP A 61 3.77 -14.88 -20.81
N ILE A 62 3.74 -16.20 -20.96
CA ILE A 62 2.76 -17.06 -20.29
C ILE A 62 2.94 -17.04 -18.76
N ALA A 63 4.19 -17.02 -18.29
CA ALA A 63 4.49 -17.00 -16.87
C ALA A 63 4.25 -15.62 -16.25
N VAL A 64 4.49 -14.52 -17.00
CA VAL A 64 4.19 -13.15 -16.56
C VAL A 64 2.72 -13.01 -16.23
N GLY A 65 1.81 -13.38 -17.14
CA GLY A 65 0.38 -13.27 -16.91
C GLY A 65 -0.10 -14.02 -15.65
N LYS A 66 0.44 -15.24 -15.43
CA LYS A 66 0.13 -16.02 -14.22
C LYS A 66 0.65 -15.35 -12.94
N ARG A 67 1.88 -14.82 -12.96
CA ARG A 67 2.49 -14.13 -11.82
C ARG A 67 1.76 -12.85 -11.48
N VAL A 68 1.46 -12.00 -12.47
CA VAL A 68 0.70 -10.76 -12.27
C VAL A 68 -0.67 -11.06 -11.66
N LYS A 69 -1.40 -12.06 -12.15
CA LYS A 69 -2.68 -12.48 -11.58
C LYS A 69 -2.54 -12.94 -10.11
N HIS A 70 -1.47 -13.69 -9.80
CA HIS A 70 -1.19 -14.10 -8.41
C HIS A 70 -0.87 -12.90 -7.53
N MET A 71 -0.06 -11.96 -8.00
CA MET A 71 0.29 -10.73 -7.30
C MET A 71 -0.94 -9.85 -7.04
N ALA A 72 -1.86 -9.73 -8.02
CA ALA A 72 -3.11 -9.01 -7.84
C ALA A 72 -3.99 -9.63 -6.74
N LYS A 73 -4.11 -10.95 -6.71
CA LYS A 73 -4.83 -11.64 -5.62
C LYS A 73 -4.16 -11.41 -4.27
N ALA A 74 -2.83 -11.48 -4.21
CA ALA A 74 -2.06 -11.22 -3.00
C ALA A 74 -2.17 -9.76 -2.55
N PHE A 75 -2.27 -8.81 -3.47
CA PHE A 75 -2.49 -7.40 -3.19
C PHE A 75 -3.77 -7.17 -2.38
N TYR A 76 -4.92 -7.69 -2.84
CA TYR A 76 -6.18 -7.53 -2.12
C TYR A 76 -6.16 -8.17 -0.72
N GLY A 77 -5.50 -9.32 -0.58
CA GLY A 77 -5.32 -9.94 0.73
C GLY A 77 -4.48 -9.09 1.70
N ARG A 78 -3.44 -8.42 1.19
CA ARG A 78 -2.62 -7.50 1.98
C ARG A 78 -3.37 -6.24 2.38
N VAL A 79 -4.09 -5.63 1.43
CA VAL A 79 -4.93 -4.45 1.67
C VAL A 79 -5.92 -4.71 2.80
N ALA A 80 -6.64 -5.83 2.73
CA ALA A 80 -7.60 -6.21 3.77
C ALA A 80 -6.91 -6.41 5.14
N ALA A 81 -5.77 -7.11 5.17
CA ALA A 81 -5.03 -7.36 6.42
C ALA A 81 -4.47 -6.06 7.05
N TYR A 82 -3.98 -5.13 6.24
CA TYR A 82 -3.49 -3.85 6.75
C TYR A 82 -4.63 -2.94 7.22
N ASP A 83 -5.76 -2.92 6.54
CA ASP A 83 -6.91 -2.11 6.94
C ASP A 83 -7.52 -2.63 8.25
N GLU A 84 -7.68 -3.95 8.39
CA GLU A 84 -8.10 -4.60 9.63
C GLU A 84 -7.11 -4.31 10.77
N GLY A 85 -5.80 -4.45 10.51
CA GLY A 85 -4.75 -4.16 11.48
C GLY A 85 -4.71 -2.69 11.93
N LEU A 86 -4.92 -1.74 11.02
CA LEU A 86 -5.00 -0.31 11.35
C LEU A 86 -6.26 0.06 12.16
N ALA A 87 -7.36 -0.64 11.92
CA ALA A 87 -8.60 -0.47 12.69
C ALA A 87 -8.57 -1.19 14.04
N GLY A 88 -7.70 -2.20 14.19
CA GLY A 88 -7.60 -3.07 15.36
C GLY A 88 -6.46 -2.73 16.30
N THR A 89 -5.98 -3.75 17.00
CA THR A 89 -4.89 -3.65 17.99
C THR A 89 -3.51 -3.66 17.33
N ASP A 90 -2.48 -3.31 18.10
CA ASP A 90 -1.08 -3.36 17.63
C ASP A 90 -0.63 -4.79 17.36
N GLU A 91 -1.18 -5.78 18.07
CA GLU A 91 -0.94 -7.20 17.82
C GLU A 91 -1.45 -7.60 16.44
N LEU A 92 -2.68 -7.23 16.08
CA LEU A 92 -3.26 -7.53 14.77
C LEU A 92 -2.46 -6.89 13.63
N LEU A 93 -2.07 -5.63 13.79
CA LEU A 93 -1.23 -4.94 12.81
C LEU A 93 0.15 -5.60 12.71
N GLY A 94 0.75 -5.95 13.85
CA GLY A 94 2.03 -6.66 13.90
C GLY A 94 1.98 -8.01 13.18
N GLU A 95 0.91 -8.78 13.35
CA GLU A 95 0.70 -10.05 12.65
C GLU A 95 0.52 -9.85 11.14
N ALA A 96 -0.24 -8.84 10.73
CA ALA A 96 -0.40 -8.48 9.33
C ALA A 96 0.93 -8.14 8.68
N LEU A 97 1.77 -7.35 9.36
CA LEU A 97 3.12 -6.98 8.91
C LEU A 97 4.05 -8.20 8.81
N ARG A 98 4.06 -9.08 9.83
CA ARG A 98 4.88 -10.30 9.80
C ARG A 98 4.56 -11.18 8.60
N ARG A 99 3.27 -11.36 8.30
CA ARG A 99 2.84 -12.21 7.17
C ARG A 99 3.06 -11.58 5.80
N ASN A 100 2.86 -10.27 5.68
CA ASN A 100 2.72 -9.61 4.39
C ASN A 100 3.91 -8.73 3.99
N LEU A 101 4.69 -8.23 4.96
CA LEU A 101 5.87 -7.42 4.71
C LEU A 101 7.16 -8.20 4.99
N PHE A 102 7.19 -8.95 6.09
CA PHE A 102 8.36 -9.72 6.53
C PHE A 102 8.31 -11.19 6.13
N GLY A 103 7.46 -11.57 5.17
CA GLY A 103 7.24 -12.97 4.80
C GLY A 103 8.49 -13.75 4.34
N THR A 104 9.56 -13.05 3.93
CA THR A 104 10.83 -13.67 3.50
C THR A 104 11.96 -13.51 4.51
N VAL A 105 11.74 -12.83 5.62
CA VAL A 105 12.74 -12.57 6.68
C VAL A 105 12.09 -12.74 8.05
N THR A 106 12.91 -13.02 9.07
CA THR A 106 12.43 -13.07 10.46
C THR A 106 12.72 -11.72 11.13
N PRO A 107 11.70 -10.84 11.32
CA PRO A 107 11.92 -9.56 11.97
C PRO A 107 12.09 -9.73 13.48
N THR A 108 12.83 -8.82 14.11
CA THR A 108 12.79 -8.66 15.57
C THR A 108 11.45 -8.05 16.00
N ALA A 109 11.11 -8.13 17.28
CA ALA A 109 9.93 -7.46 17.82
C ALA A 109 9.99 -5.95 17.56
N ASP A 110 11.17 -5.33 17.78
CA ASP A 110 11.39 -3.90 17.56
C ASP A 110 11.18 -3.48 16.09
N ASN A 111 11.59 -4.32 15.13
CA ASN A 111 11.34 -4.05 13.70
C ASN A 111 9.84 -4.02 13.39
N VAL A 112 9.08 -4.93 13.99
CA VAL A 112 7.62 -4.98 13.79
C VAL A 112 6.93 -3.77 14.41
N VAL A 113 7.33 -3.40 15.63
CA VAL A 113 6.79 -2.20 16.32
C VAL A 113 7.12 -0.94 15.53
N ALA A 114 8.37 -0.74 15.12
CA ALA A 114 8.77 0.42 14.34
C ALA A 114 8.00 0.54 13.01
N MET A 115 7.73 -0.58 12.34
CA MET A 115 6.96 -0.59 11.10
C MET A 115 5.46 -0.37 11.35
N ALA A 116 4.91 -0.86 12.46
CA ALA A 116 3.53 -0.59 12.85
C ALA A 116 3.33 0.89 13.16
N ASP A 117 4.24 1.51 13.91
CA ASP A 117 4.24 2.94 14.21
C ASP A 117 4.35 3.78 12.94
N TYR A 118 5.23 3.38 12.01
CA TYR A 118 5.35 4.01 10.71
C TYR A 118 4.03 3.94 9.94
N LEU A 119 3.42 2.77 9.83
CA LEU A 119 2.19 2.58 9.07
C LEU A 119 1.03 3.39 9.67
N ARG A 120 0.90 3.45 11.01
CA ARG A 120 -0.10 4.28 11.70
C ARG A 120 0.14 5.76 11.46
N CYS A 121 1.40 6.21 11.56
CA CYS A 121 1.77 7.60 11.28
C CYS A 121 1.40 8.00 9.84
N GLN A 122 1.77 7.19 8.85
CA GLN A 122 1.43 7.45 7.46
C GLN A 122 -0.09 7.41 7.20
N ALA A 123 -0.80 6.45 7.78
CA ALA A 123 -2.26 6.38 7.66
C ALA A 123 -2.95 7.61 8.27
N GLY A 124 -2.45 8.12 9.40
CA GLY A 124 -2.92 9.36 10.01
C GLY A 124 -2.64 10.58 9.13
N GLN A 125 -1.43 10.67 8.56
CA GLN A 125 -1.06 11.74 7.62
C GLN A 125 -1.97 11.74 6.38
N MET A 126 -2.19 10.57 5.79
CA MET A 126 -3.08 10.43 4.62
C MET A 126 -4.54 10.76 4.95
N ALA A 127 -5.01 10.40 6.14
CA ALA A 127 -6.37 10.73 6.59
C ALA A 127 -6.59 12.22 6.84
N ALA A 128 -5.52 12.98 7.10
CA ALA A 128 -5.56 14.43 7.30
C ALA A 128 -5.52 15.23 5.97
N VAL A 129 -5.22 14.58 4.85
CA VAL A 129 -5.22 15.22 3.52
C VAL A 129 -6.65 15.57 3.14
N GLN A 130 -6.87 16.82 2.71
CA GLN A 130 -8.18 17.23 2.20
C GLN A 130 -8.48 16.54 0.87
N ASP A 131 -9.75 16.24 0.62
CA ASP A 131 -10.21 15.54 -0.58
C ASP A 131 -9.72 16.20 -1.87
N ALA A 132 -9.76 17.52 -1.95
CA ALA A 132 -9.25 18.27 -3.10
C ALA A 132 -7.75 18.06 -3.33
N GLN A 133 -6.94 17.97 -2.27
CA GLN A 133 -5.49 17.74 -2.37
C GLN A 133 -5.20 16.30 -2.81
N ALA A 134 -5.96 15.32 -2.30
CA ALA A 134 -5.85 13.94 -2.72
C ALA A 134 -6.12 13.76 -4.22
N ILE A 135 -7.13 14.46 -4.74
CA ILE A 135 -7.53 14.40 -6.15
C ILE A 135 -6.49 15.02 -7.10
N ILE A 136 -5.75 16.05 -6.68
CA ILE A 136 -4.70 16.66 -7.49
C ILE A 136 -3.30 16.07 -7.24
N GLY A 137 -3.19 15.05 -6.38
CA GLY A 137 -1.94 14.36 -6.10
C GLY A 137 -1.00 15.11 -5.14
N GLU A 138 -1.49 16.12 -4.42
CA GLU A 138 -0.72 16.82 -3.38
C GLU A 138 -0.69 16.01 -2.07
N ILE A 139 -0.13 14.80 -2.14
CA ILE A 139 0.02 13.88 -1.03
C ILE A 139 1.50 13.74 -0.72
N GLN A 140 1.85 13.85 0.56
CA GLN A 140 3.22 13.64 1.05
C GLN A 140 3.22 12.62 2.18
N PHE A 141 4.17 11.69 2.11
CA PHE A 141 4.45 10.80 3.22
C PHE A 141 5.17 11.57 4.33
N ALA A 142 4.80 11.29 5.58
CA ALA A 142 5.56 11.78 6.71
C ALA A 142 6.99 11.19 6.70
N PRO A 143 7.98 11.89 7.21
CA PRO A 143 9.34 11.36 7.34
C PRO A 143 9.31 10.11 8.25
N TRP A 144 10.27 9.22 8.02
CA TRP A 144 10.46 8.03 8.87
C TRP A 144 10.67 8.46 10.34
N PRO A 145 9.89 7.94 11.30
CA PRO A 145 10.00 8.33 12.72
C PRO A 145 11.26 7.79 13.41
N GLY A 146 12.06 6.98 12.74
CA GLY A 146 13.32 6.46 13.26
C GLY A 146 14.33 7.58 13.55
N LYS A 147 15.12 7.44 14.59
CA LYS A 147 16.27 8.32 14.86
C LYS A 147 17.11 8.41 13.60
N GLY A 148 17.33 9.63 13.11
CA GLY A 148 18.15 9.87 11.93
C GLY A 148 19.43 9.05 12.01
N VAL A 149 19.68 8.25 10.99
CA VAL A 149 21.03 7.79 10.72
C VAL A 149 21.70 9.05 10.19
N ASP A 150 22.42 9.74 11.05
CA ASP A 150 23.32 10.81 10.60
C ASP A 150 24.25 10.21 9.53
N PRO A 151 24.45 10.90 8.41
CA PRO A 151 25.23 10.40 7.29
C PRO A 151 26.69 10.16 7.66
#